data_8a7504650150a358bb27e247c3c728e1
#
_entry.id   8a7504650150a358bb27e247c3c728e1
#
_cell.length_a   1.000
_cell.length_b   1.000
_cell.length_c   1.000
_cell.angle_alpha   90.00
_cell.angle_beta   90.00
_cell.angle_gamma   90.00
#
_symmetry.space_group_name_H-M   'P 1'
#
loop_
_entity.id
_entity.type
_entity.pdbx_description
1 polymer ?
#
loop_
_entity_poly.entity_id
_entity_poly.type
_entity_poly.pdbx_seq_one_letter_code
_entity_poly.pdbx_strand_id
1 'polypeptide(L)'
;MNYTSHSEFGKLKSVFIKGVKEAFINDLHLEKNWQGLNYLSKPDFNKAFEEYQSFESILAQSGTDLHYLPQNDKVNMDSIYCRDASIATNHGIIICNMGKSGRVHEPRAEKEAYEMYQMKILGEIKSPGTIEGGDVAWLDENTLAVGLTYRTNEEGIKQLKDLLSPHGVNIMVVPLPHYKGPSDVFHLMSILSPVDDNLAVVYSPLMPIAFRNELLNRGIELVEVPGEEFESMGCNVLATAPRKCILVKGNPKTREALENAGCKVLEYEGNEISVKGGGGPTCLTRPILRYR
;
A
#
# COMPACT_ATOMS: atom_id res chain seq x y z
N MET A 1 6.13 18.53 17.69
CA MET A 1 5.75 17.21 17.17
C MET A 1 6.68 16.85 16.04
N ASN A 2 7.27 15.67 16.08
CA ASN A 2 8.15 15.23 15.00
C ASN A 2 7.29 14.59 13.89
N TYR A 3 7.43 15.14 12.69
CA TYR A 3 6.79 14.58 11.51
C TYR A 3 7.73 13.59 10.82
N THR A 4 7.19 12.52 10.23
CA THR A 4 7.95 11.57 9.44
C THR A 4 7.10 10.97 8.31
N SER A 5 7.75 10.68 7.20
CA SER A 5 7.23 9.76 6.18
C SER A 5 7.79 8.33 6.35
N HIS A 6 8.77 8.15 7.27
CA HIS A 6 9.42 6.87 7.54
C HIS A 6 8.69 6.11 8.66
N SER A 7 7.41 5.83 8.46
CA SER A 7 6.60 5.02 9.38
C SER A 7 5.35 4.50 8.68
N GLU A 8 4.96 3.27 9.00
CA GLU A 8 3.68 2.70 8.56
C GLU A 8 2.56 2.89 9.60
N PHE A 9 2.88 3.20 10.85
CA PHE A 9 1.92 3.21 11.97
C PHE A 9 1.80 4.53 12.72
N GLY A 10 2.74 5.46 12.61
CA GLY A 10 2.61 6.78 13.25
C GLY A 10 1.29 7.45 12.88
N LYS A 11 0.76 8.34 13.73
CA LYS A 11 -0.55 9.00 13.47
C LYS A 11 -0.55 9.65 12.08
N LEU A 12 -1.41 9.17 11.20
CA LEU A 12 -1.54 9.64 9.83
C LEU A 12 -2.02 11.08 9.82
N LYS A 13 -1.21 11.98 9.28
CA LYS A 13 -1.51 13.40 9.17
C LYS A 13 -1.99 13.77 7.78
N SER A 14 -1.36 13.20 6.75
CA SER A 14 -1.60 13.59 5.37
C SER A 14 -1.48 12.38 4.44
N VAL A 15 -2.41 12.23 3.51
CA VAL A 15 -2.50 11.10 2.59
C VAL A 15 -3.03 11.54 1.23
N PHE A 16 -2.47 10.98 0.15
CA PHE A 16 -3.12 11.00 -1.16
C PHE A 16 -4.03 9.80 -1.32
N ILE A 17 -5.17 10.04 -1.94
CA ILE A 17 -6.17 9.04 -2.32
C ILE A 17 -6.67 9.34 -3.74
N LYS A 18 -7.26 8.34 -4.40
CA LYS A 18 -7.88 8.52 -5.72
C LYS A 18 -9.27 7.93 -5.72
N GLY A 19 -10.28 8.77 -5.87
CA GLY A 19 -11.67 8.38 -5.79
C GLY A 19 -12.14 7.48 -6.95
N VAL A 20 -13.27 6.82 -6.74
CA VAL A 20 -13.89 5.95 -7.76
C VAL A 20 -14.23 6.72 -9.03
N LYS A 21 -14.69 7.98 -8.92
CA LYS A 21 -15.02 8.80 -10.10
C LYS A 21 -13.80 9.10 -10.96
N GLU A 22 -12.64 9.27 -10.34
CA GLU A 22 -11.38 9.60 -11.00
C GLU A 22 -10.63 8.35 -11.52
N ALA A 23 -10.87 7.18 -10.92
CA ALA A 23 -10.20 5.93 -11.28
C ALA A 23 -11.10 5.01 -12.13
N PHE A 24 -12.32 4.74 -11.67
CA PHE A 24 -13.26 3.83 -12.36
C PHE A 24 -14.05 4.55 -13.46
N ILE A 25 -14.22 5.87 -13.33
CA ILE A 25 -14.86 6.77 -14.30
C ILE A 25 -16.35 6.46 -14.51
N ASN A 26 -16.69 5.28 -15.05
CA ASN A 26 -18.04 4.80 -15.31
C ASN A 26 -18.06 3.30 -15.65
N ASP A 27 -19.27 2.71 -15.78
CA ASP A 27 -19.45 1.29 -16.12
C ASP A 27 -18.82 0.86 -17.46
N LEU A 28 -18.79 1.74 -18.46
CA LEU A 28 -18.18 1.42 -19.74
C LEU A 28 -16.65 1.33 -19.63
N HIS A 29 -16.05 2.16 -18.80
CA HIS A 29 -14.62 2.10 -18.49
C HIS A 29 -14.28 0.82 -17.72
N LEU A 30 -15.08 0.46 -16.73
CA LEU A 30 -14.94 -0.79 -15.98
C LEU A 30 -15.03 -2.00 -16.92
N GLU A 31 -16.06 -2.06 -17.80
CA GLU A 31 -16.26 -3.16 -18.74
C GLU A 31 -15.06 -3.41 -19.65
N LYS A 32 -14.39 -2.34 -20.07
CA LYS A 32 -13.22 -2.43 -20.98
C LYS A 32 -11.94 -2.91 -20.29
N ASN A 33 -11.80 -2.71 -18.98
CA ASN A 33 -10.51 -2.82 -18.32
C ASN A 33 -10.41 -4.00 -17.34
N TRP A 34 -11.48 -4.38 -16.64
CA TRP A 34 -11.43 -5.27 -15.48
C TRP A 34 -10.76 -6.62 -15.76
N GLN A 35 -11.05 -7.26 -16.92
CA GLN A 35 -10.45 -8.57 -17.27
C GLN A 35 -8.94 -8.44 -17.54
N GLY A 36 -8.55 -7.43 -18.32
CA GLY A 36 -7.14 -7.20 -18.66
C GLY A 36 -6.27 -6.81 -17.47
N LEU A 37 -6.89 -6.36 -16.39
CA LEU A 37 -6.22 -5.98 -15.14
C LEU A 37 -6.31 -7.07 -14.05
N ASN A 38 -6.90 -8.23 -14.37
CA ASN A 38 -7.03 -9.39 -13.50
C ASN A 38 -7.94 -9.19 -12.27
N TYR A 39 -8.98 -8.35 -12.38
CA TYR A 39 -10.02 -8.29 -11.36
C TYR A 39 -10.79 -9.62 -11.32
N LEU A 40 -11.18 -10.06 -10.13
CA LEU A 40 -11.94 -11.30 -9.94
C LEU A 40 -13.30 -11.26 -10.66
N SER A 41 -13.93 -10.09 -10.73
CA SER A 41 -15.13 -9.79 -11.51
C SER A 41 -15.24 -8.29 -11.72
N LYS A 42 -16.10 -7.86 -12.68
CA LYS A 42 -16.34 -6.43 -12.90
C LYS A 42 -16.89 -5.78 -11.63
N PRO A 43 -16.29 -4.69 -11.15
CA PRO A 43 -16.87 -3.90 -10.09
C PRO A 43 -18.20 -3.25 -10.52
N ASP A 44 -19.14 -3.13 -9.58
CA ASP A 44 -20.33 -2.30 -9.72
C ASP A 44 -19.96 -0.85 -9.36
N PHE A 45 -20.12 0.07 -10.30
CA PHE A 45 -19.68 1.45 -10.14
C PHE A 45 -20.35 2.16 -8.94
N ASN A 46 -21.67 1.96 -8.77
CA ASN A 46 -22.42 2.65 -7.72
C ASN A 46 -22.04 2.11 -6.33
N LYS A 47 -21.94 0.78 -6.19
CA LYS A 47 -21.49 0.16 -4.96
C LYS A 47 -20.04 0.56 -4.63
N ALA A 48 -19.14 0.53 -5.63
CA ALA A 48 -17.76 0.97 -5.46
C ALA A 48 -17.69 2.42 -4.94
N PHE A 49 -18.55 3.29 -5.46
CA PHE A 49 -18.61 4.67 -5.01
C PHE A 49 -19.08 4.79 -3.55
N GLU A 50 -20.12 4.04 -3.15
CA GLU A 50 -20.61 4.01 -1.75
C GLU A 50 -19.55 3.43 -0.79
N GLU A 51 -18.88 2.33 -1.17
CA GLU A 51 -17.78 1.74 -0.40
C GLU A 51 -16.64 2.73 -0.21
N TYR A 52 -16.25 3.43 -1.27
CA TYR A 52 -15.16 4.40 -1.22
C TYR A 52 -15.50 5.62 -0.35
N GLN A 53 -16.74 6.14 -0.43
CA GLN A 53 -17.20 7.22 0.45
C GLN A 53 -17.14 6.82 1.93
N SER A 54 -17.50 5.57 2.25
CA SER A 54 -17.39 5.05 3.62
C SER A 54 -15.93 5.00 4.07
N PHE A 55 -15.03 4.47 3.23
CA PHE A 55 -13.60 4.43 3.49
C PHE A 55 -13.01 5.84 3.70
N GLU A 56 -13.33 6.78 2.82
CA GLU A 56 -12.92 8.18 2.89
C GLU A 56 -13.40 8.85 4.19
N SER A 57 -14.64 8.59 4.58
CA SER A 57 -15.22 9.09 5.83
C SER A 57 -14.45 8.61 7.06
N ILE A 58 -14.04 7.33 7.09
CA ILE A 58 -13.24 6.76 8.18
C ILE A 58 -11.86 7.47 8.24
N LEU A 59 -11.22 7.69 7.11
CA LEU A 59 -9.95 8.42 7.04
C LEU A 59 -10.09 9.86 7.54
N ALA A 60 -11.10 10.58 7.08
CA ALA A 60 -11.36 11.95 7.51
C ALA A 60 -11.63 12.05 9.03
N GLN A 61 -12.45 11.13 9.58
CA GLN A 61 -12.74 11.06 11.01
C GLN A 61 -11.51 10.75 11.86
N SER A 62 -10.45 10.14 11.31
CA SER A 62 -9.17 9.94 12.00
C SER A 62 -8.37 11.24 12.17
N GLY A 63 -8.81 12.36 11.57
CA GLY A 63 -8.12 13.64 11.57
C GLY A 63 -6.99 13.72 10.54
N THR A 64 -7.09 12.96 9.47
CA THR A 64 -6.15 12.92 8.35
C THR A 64 -6.53 13.95 7.29
N ASP A 65 -5.58 14.74 6.83
CA ASP A 65 -5.74 15.66 5.70
C ASP A 65 -5.70 14.85 4.39
N LEU A 66 -6.82 14.88 3.65
CA LEU A 66 -6.98 14.14 2.40
C LEU A 66 -6.59 15.00 1.19
N HIS A 67 -5.73 14.48 0.33
CA HIS A 67 -5.36 15.06 -0.96
C HIS A 67 -5.81 14.13 -2.06
N TYR A 68 -6.36 14.68 -3.14
CA TYR A 68 -6.98 13.90 -4.20
C TYR A 68 -6.13 13.89 -5.45
N LEU A 69 -5.84 12.67 -5.95
CA LEU A 69 -5.23 12.50 -7.25
C LEU A 69 -6.29 12.71 -8.34
N PRO A 70 -6.03 13.55 -9.34
CA PRO A 70 -7.00 13.85 -10.40
C PRO A 70 -7.21 12.67 -11.35
N GLN A 71 -8.32 12.70 -12.08
CA GLN A 71 -8.51 11.85 -13.26
C GLN A 71 -7.38 12.12 -14.28
N ASN A 72 -6.92 11.06 -14.94
CA ASN A 72 -5.92 11.16 -16.00
C ASN A 72 -6.20 10.12 -17.07
N ASP A 73 -6.30 10.53 -18.33
CA ASP A 73 -6.73 9.68 -19.43
C ASP A 73 -5.65 8.64 -19.86
N LYS A 74 -4.44 8.74 -19.30
CA LYS A 74 -3.34 7.80 -19.58
C LYS A 74 -3.27 6.64 -18.61
N VAL A 75 -4.05 6.68 -17.52
CA VAL A 75 -4.10 5.64 -16.50
C VAL A 75 -5.44 4.92 -16.54
N ASN A 76 -5.48 3.71 -16.03
CA ASN A 76 -6.68 2.88 -15.97
C ASN A 76 -7.24 2.80 -14.54
N MET A 77 -8.22 1.90 -14.34
CA MET A 77 -8.91 1.75 -13.06
C MET A 77 -8.00 1.29 -11.91
N ASP A 78 -6.86 0.61 -12.17
CA ASP A 78 -5.88 0.23 -11.14
C ASP A 78 -5.26 1.44 -10.45
N SER A 79 -5.34 2.63 -11.04
CA SER A 79 -4.84 3.87 -10.43
C SER A 79 -5.56 4.26 -9.13
N ILE A 80 -6.66 3.57 -8.76
CA ILE A 80 -7.27 3.66 -7.43
C ILE A 80 -6.29 3.19 -6.33
N TYR A 81 -5.39 2.25 -6.66
CA TYR A 81 -4.34 1.74 -5.76
C TYR A 81 -3.10 2.63 -5.82
N CYS A 82 -3.26 3.87 -5.42
CA CYS A 82 -2.26 4.93 -5.57
C CYS A 82 -0.98 4.74 -4.71
N ARG A 83 -0.92 3.70 -3.88
CA ARG A 83 0.29 3.40 -3.12
C ARG A 83 1.47 2.98 -4.01
N ASP A 84 1.19 2.32 -5.13
CA ASP A 84 2.22 1.59 -5.85
C ASP A 84 3.12 2.46 -6.73
N ALA A 85 2.63 3.61 -7.15
CA ALA A 85 3.34 4.46 -8.12
C ALA A 85 4.41 5.38 -7.50
N SER A 86 4.51 5.44 -6.16
CA SER A 86 5.46 6.32 -5.47
C SER A 86 5.89 5.77 -4.10
N ILE A 87 6.97 6.32 -3.53
CA ILE A 87 7.44 6.05 -2.17
C ILE A 87 7.65 7.38 -1.45
N ALA A 88 6.99 7.56 -0.30
CA ALA A 88 7.17 8.76 0.52
C ALA A 88 8.37 8.59 1.47
N THR A 89 9.21 9.64 1.54
CA THR A 89 10.37 9.70 2.43
C THR A 89 10.46 11.06 3.13
N ASN A 90 11.24 11.14 4.21
CA ASN A 90 11.52 12.42 4.90
C ASN A 90 12.28 13.44 4.02
N HIS A 91 12.78 13.01 2.86
CA HIS A 91 13.62 13.80 1.97
C HIS A 91 12.91 14.21 0.67
N GLY A 92 11.72 13.68 0.44
CA GLY A 92 10.89 13.89 -0.74
C GLY A 92 10.29 12.59 -1.23
N ILE A 93 9.50 12.66 -2.30
CA ILE A 93 8.85 11.50 -2.91
C ILE A 93 9.78 10.89 -3.96
N ILE A 94 9.91 9.56 -3.95
CA ILE A 94 10.55 8.80 -5.03
C ILE A 94 9.44 8.32 -5.95
N ILE A 95 9.56 8.61 -7.24
CA ILE A 95 8.65 8.15 -8.28
C ILE A 95 9.08 6.75 -8.71
N CYS A 96 8.16 5.82 -8.66
CA CYS A 96 8.38 4.43 -9.02
C CYS A 96 8.48 4.23 -10.54
N ASN A 97 8.88 3.03 -10.94
CA ASN A 97 8.73 2.50 -12.31
C ASN A 97 8.03 1.15 -12.19
N MET A 98 6.79 1.08 -12.66
CA MET A 98 5.90 -0.05 -12.40
C MET A 98 6.37 -1.34 -13.08
N GLY A 99 6.29 -2.44 -12.36
CA GLY A 99 6.49 -3.79 -12.91
C GLY A 99 5.29 -4.30 -13.71
N LYS A 100 4.05 -3.87 -13.36
CA LYS A 100 2.82 -4.20 -14.10
C LYS A 100 2.68 -3.33 -15.34
N SER A 101 2.76 -3.95 -16.53
CA SER A 101 2.72 -3.23 -17.82
C SER A 101 1.48 -2.33 -17.99
N GLY A 102 0.33 -2.76 -17.48
CA GLY A 102 -0.90 -1.97 -17.54
C GLY A 102 -0.88 -0.70 -16.67
N ARG A 103 0.13 -0.52 -15.78
CA ARG A 103 0.21 0.59 -14.80
C ARG A 103 1.38 1.55 -15.05
N VAL A 104 2.12 1.39 -16.14
CA VAL A 104 3.38 2.12 -16.42
C VAL A 104 3.22 3.65 -16.50
N HIS A 105 2.01 4.14 -16.70
CA HIS A 105 1.73 5.58 -16.78
C HIS A 105 1.35 6.23 -15.45
N GLU A 106 1.05 5.42 -14.42
CA GLU A 106 0.62 5.92 -13.11
C GLU A 106 1.69 6.76 -12.40
N PRO A 107 2.99 6.35 -12.37
CA PRO A 107 4.02 7.15 -11.70
C PRO A 107 4.14 8.56 -12.25
N ARG A 108 4.01 8.72 -13.57
CA ARG A 108 4.04 10.05 -14.19
C ARG A 108 2.82 10.89 -13.82
N ALA A 109 1.62 10.28 -13.83
CA ALA A 109 0.40 10.97 -13.45
C ALA A 109 0.42 11.42 -11.98
N GLU A 110 0.95 10.57 -11.07
CA GLU A 110 1.13 10.97 -9.68
C GLU A 110 2.19 12.06 -9.51
N LYS A 111 3.31 11.97 -10.23
CA LYS A 111 4.34 13.02 -10.20
C LYS A 111 3.76 14.38 -10.60
N GLU A 112 2.99 14.45 -11.69
CA GLU A 112 2.31 15.67 -12.14
C GLU A 112 1.37 16.23 -11.03
N ALA A 113 0.65 15.35 -10.31
CA ALA A 113 -0.18 15.76 -9.17
C ALA A 113 0.68 16.26 -8.00
N TYR A 114 1.76 15.57 -7.62
CA TYR A 114 2.65 16.02 -6.54
C TYR A 114 3.29 17.37 -6.83
N GLU A 115 3.66 17.64 -8.08
CA GLU A 115 4.19 18.94 -8.51
C GLU A 115 3.14 20.08 -8.34
N MET A 116 1.85 19.80 -8.61
CA MET A 116 0.75 20.75 -8.34
C MET A 116 0.61 21.08 -6.85
N TYR A 117 0.88 20.11 -5.97
CA TYR A 117 0.94 20.30 -4.52
C TYR A 117 2.30 20.81 -4.01
N GLN A 118 3.22 21.17 -4.91
CA GLN A 118 4.57 21.66 -4.61
C GLN A 118 5.40 20.70 -3.74
N MET A 119 5.15 19.39 -3.89
CA MET A 119 5.88 18.37 -3.16
C MET A 119 7.25 18.16 -3.78
N LYS A 120 8.26 18.01 -2.93
CA LYS A 120 9.63 17.72 -3.38
C LYS A 120 9.72 16.30 -3.93
N ILE A 121 10.23 16.16 -5.15
CA ILE A 121 10.62 14.87 -5.71
C ILE A 121 12.10 14.65 -5.36
N LEU A 122 12.40 13.53 -4.67
CA LEU A 122 13.77 13.13 -4.32
C LEU A 122 14.47 12.48 -5.52
N GLY A 123 13.74 11.67 -6.28
CA GLY A 123 14.30 10.98 -7.44
C GLY A 123 13.26 10.10 -8.13
N GLU A 124 13.71 9.39 -9.16
CA GLU A 124 12.87 8.51 -9.97
C GLU A 124 13.60 7.18 -10.23
N ILE A 125 12.88 6.08 -10.15
CA ILE A 125 13.35 4.77 -10.60
C ILE A 125 13.20 4.70 -12.12
N LYS A 126 14.23 4.25 -12.82
CA LYS A 126 14.28 4.23 -14.29
C LYS A 126 14.51 2.81 -14.81
N SER A 127 13.98 2.53 -15.99
CA SER A 127 14.25 1.29 -16.72
C SER A 127 15.77 1.02 -16.81
N PRO A 128 16.22 -0.26 -16.64
CA PRO A 128 15.42 -1.47 -16.49
C PRO A 128 14.95 -1.76 -15.05
N GLY A 129 15.25 -0.89 -14.09
CA GLY A 129 14.79 -1.03 -12.70
C GLY A 129 13.27 -0.87 -12.61
N THR A 130 12.61 -1.74 -11.84
CA THR A 130 11.20 -1.64 -11.49
C THR A 130 11.03 -1.70 -9.98
N ILE A 131 10.12 -0.87 -9.44
CA ILE A 131 9.64 -0.90 -8.06
C ILE A 131 8.17 -0.51 -8.05
N GLU A 132 7.40 -1.21 -7.23
CA GLU A 132 6.04 -0.81 -6.84
C GLU A 132 6.00 -0.50 -5.35
N GLY A 133 5.27 0.55 -4.96
CA GLY A 133 5.22 1.02 -3.57
C GLY A 133 4.56 0.05 -2.58
N GLY A 134 3.83 -0.97 -3.07
CA GLY A 134 3.33 -2.09 -2.29
C GLY A 134 4.42 -3.06 -1.82
N ASP A 135 5.58 -3.05 -2.49
CA ASP A 135 6.75 -3.85 -2.10
C ASP A 135 7.63 -3.17 -1.05
N VAL A 136 7.28 -1.99 -0.56
CA VAL A 136 8.09 -1.30 0.45
C VAL A 136 7.32 -1.06 1.73
N ALA A 137 8.00 -1.28 2.88
CA ALA A 137 7.44 -1.01 4.20
C ALA A 137 8.54 -0.46 5.13
N TRP A 138 8.26 0.67 5.79
CA TRP A 138 9.13 1.21 6.82
C TRP A 138 9.02 0.36 8.09
N LEU A 139 10.14 -0.26 8.51
CA LEU A 139 10.22 -0.98 9.79
C LEU A 139 10.58 -0.03 10.94
N ASP A 140 11.38 0.98 10.65
CA ASP A 140 11.76 2.07 11.55
C ASP A 140 12.21 3.29 10.73
N GLU A 141 12.67 4.36 11.37
CA GLU A 141 13.10 5.59 10.68
C GLU A 141 14.25 5.40 9.69
N ASN A 142 15.07 4.39 9.90
CA ASN A 142 16.31 4.18 9.15
C ASN A 142 16.31 2.86 8.38
N THR A 143 15.23 2.07 8.45
CA THR A 143 15.16 0.76 7.79
C THR A 143 13.91 0.64 6.95
N LEU A 144 14.11 0.49 5.64
CA LEU A 144 13.06 0.20 4.67
C LEU A 144 13.18 -1.25 4.20
N ALA A 145 12.18 -2.08 4.51
CA ALA A 145 12.05 -3.41 3.93
C ALA A 145 11.54 -3.29 2.49
N VAL A 146 12.15 -4.04 1.58
CA VAL A 146 11.81 -4.01 0.13
C VAL A 146 11.68 -5.44 -0.39
N GLY A 147 10.49 -5.79 -0.86
CA GLY A 147 10.21 -7.07 -1.50
C GLY A 147 10.95 -7.19 -2.84
N LEU A 148 11.67 -8.30 -3.04
CA LEU A 148 12.13 -8.70 -4.36
C LEU A 148 11.05 -9.63 -4.93
N THR A 149 10.35 -9.17 -5.98
CA THR A 149 9.13 -9.78 -6.51
C THR A 149 9.11 -9.76 -8.03
N TYR A 150 8.01 -10.20 -8.64
CA TYR A 150 7.78 -9.98 -10.07
C TYR A 150 7.53 -8.52 -10.45
N ARG A 151 7.23 -7.65 -9.46
CA ARG A 151 6.93 -6.22 -9.67
C ARG A 151 8.13 -5.34 -9.35
N THR A 152 9.00 -5.82 -8.47
CA THR A 152 10.18 -5.10 -7.98
C THR A 152 11.41 -5.94 -8.22
N ASN A 153 12.34 -5.46 -9.06
CA ASN A 153 13.55 -6.19 -9.44
C ASN A 153 14.81 -5.65 -8.75
N GLU A 154 15.92 -6.41 -8.87
CA GLU A 154 17.21 -6.07 -8.26
C GLU A 154 17.73 -4.69 -8.69
N GLU A 155 17.56 -4.33 -9.96
CA GLU A 155 18.03 -3.03 -10.47
C GLU A 155 17.21 -1.87 -9.86
N GLY A 156 15.88 -2.04 -9.71
CA GLY A 156 15.04 -1.07 -9.01
C GLY A 156 15.45 -0.90 -7.54
N ILE A 157 15.69 -2.01 -6.84
CA ILE A 157 16.17 -2.01 -5.45
C ILE A 157 17.53 -1.30 -5.34
N LYS A 158 18.44 -1.53 -6.28
CA LYS A 158 19.73 -0.85 -6.33
C LYS A 158 19.58 0.66 -6.49
N GLN A 159 18.76 1.11 -7.44
CA GLN A 159 18.49 2.54 -7.64
C GLN A 159 17.83 3.18 -6.40
N LEU A 160 16.90 2.48 -5.75
CA LEU A 160 16.30 2.92 -4.49
C LEU A 160 17.36 3.09 -3.40
N LYS A 161 18.28 2.12 -3.28
CA LYS A 161 19.40 2.19 -2.33
C LYS A 161 20.31 3.38 -2.63
N ASP A 162 20.63 3.64 -3.90
CA ASP A 162 21.47 4.78 -4.31
C ASP A 162 20.81 6.13 -3.96
N LEU A 163 19.47 6.22 -4.04
CA LEU A 163 18.72 7.41 -3.65
C LEU A 163 18.67 7.62 -2.12
N LEU A 164 18.59 6.54 -1.34
CA LEU A 164 18.30 6.60 0.10
C LEU A 164 19.54 6.48 1.00
N SER A 165 20.61 5.81 0.55
CA SER A 165 21.84 5.64 1.34
C SER A 165 22.53 6.96 1.74
N PRO A 166 22.53 8.04 0.92
CA PRO A 166 23.05 9.34 1.34
C PRO A 166 22.32 9.96 2.53
N HIS A 167 21.11 9.46 2.81
CA HIS A 167 20.23 9.91 3.89
C HIS A 167 20.26 8.98 5.12
N GLY A 168 21.17 7.99 5.15
CA GLY A 168 21.30 7.06 6.27
C GLY A 168 20.23 5.98 6.35
N VAL A 169 19.47 5.76 5.26
CA VAL A 169 18.44 4.70 5.20
C VAL A 169 19.06 3.39 4.73
N ASN A 170 18.82 2.33 5.49
CA ASN A 170 19.20 0.96 5.16
C ASN A 170 18.08 0.26 4.40
N ILE A 171 18.42 -0.41 3.31
CA ILE A 171 17.49 -1.26 2.55
C ILE A 171 17.64 -2.70 3.00
N MET A 172 16.56 -3.29 3.47
CA MET A 172 16.45 -4.71 3.79
C MET A 172 15.70 -5.42 2.67
N VAL A 173 16.40 -6.20 1.85
CA VAL A 173 15.80 -6.95 0.75
C VAL A 173 15.10 -8.19 1.27
N VAL A 174 13.84 -8.39 0.87
CA VAL A 174 12.99 -9.53 1.25
C VAL A 174 12.60 -10.30 -0.01
N PRO A 175 13.32 -11.40 -0.37
CA PRO A 175 12.93 -12.21 -1.53
C PRO A 175 11.62 -12.94 -1.26
N LEU A 176 10.55 -12.58 -1.99
CA LEU A 176 9.25 -13.21 -1.83
C LEU A 176 9.11 -14.48 -2.69
N PRO A 177 8.28 -15.45 -2.27
CA PRO A 177 8.07 -16.69 -3.02
C PRO A 177 7.26 -16.46 -4.31
N HIS A 178 7.30 -17.44 -5.21
CA HIS A 178 6.56 -17.44 -6.48
C HIS A 178 5.04 -17.28 -6.31
N TYR A 179 4.46 -17.89 -5.30
CA TYR A 179 3.02 -17.97 -5.02
C TYR A 179 2.19 -18.30 -6.29
N LYS A 180 1.32 -17.39 -6.78
CA LYS A 180 0.50 -17.59 -7.98
C LYS A 180 1.19 -17.13 -9.29
N GLY A 181 2.40 -16.58 -9.19
CA GLY A 181 3.22 -16.19 -10.34
C GLY A 181 3.07 -14.74 -10.80
N PRO A 182 3.62 -14.41 -12.00
CA PRO A 182 3.81 -13.01 -12.41
C PRO A 182 2.51 -12.24 -12.73
N SER A 183 1.40 -12.93 -12.96
CA SER A 183 0.09 -12.29 -13.20
C SER A 183 -0.61 -11.87 -11.91
N ASP A 184 -0.19 -12.40 -10.76
CA ASP A 184 -0.77 -12.08 -9.47
C ASP A 184 -0.22 -10.79 -8.88
N VAL A 185 -1.03 -10.10 -8.07
CA VAL A 185 -0.59 -8.99 -7.25
C VAL A 185 -0.10 -9.50 -5.90
N PHE A 186 1.21 -9.77 -5.81
CA PHE A 186 1.83 -10.27 -4.59
C PHE A 186 3.00 -9.36 -4.22
N HIS A 187 2.75 -8.46 -3.28
CA HIS A 187 3.70 -7.49 -2.75
C HIS A 187 4.14 -7.84 -1.32
N LEU A 188 5.17 -7.18 -0.81
CA LEU A 188 5.57 -7.28 0.59
C LEU A 188 4.39 -6.95 1.52
N MET A 189 3.60 -5.92 1.19
CA MET A 189 2.43 -5.54 1.99
C MET A 189 1.22 -6.46 1.82
N SER A 190 1.31 -7.51 1.01
CA SER A 190 0.34 -8.61 1.03
C SER A 190 0.54 -9.53 2.23
N ILE A 191 1.75 -9.56 2.83
CA ILE A 191 2.10 -10.45 3.94
C ILE A 191 2.58 -9.70 5.18
N LEU A 192 2.61 -8.36 5.15
CA LEU A 192 3.05 -7.52 6.26
C LEU A 192 2.28 -6.20 6.30
N SER A 193 1.68 -5.89 7.43
CA SER A 193 1.15 -4.55 7.74
C SER A 193 1.59 -4.15 9.15
N PRO A 194 2.62 -3.30 9.31
CA PRO A 194 2.99 -2.74 10.61
C PRO A 194 1.87 -1.85 11.16
N VAL A 195 1.46 -2.07 12.41
CA VAL A 195 0.35 -1.34 13.05
C VAL A 195 0.74 -0.64 14.34
N ASP A 196 1.95 -0.93 14.85
CA ASP A 196 2.63 -0.23 15.94
C ASP A 196 4.14 -0.44 15.81
N ASP A 197 4.95 0.20 16.67
CA ASP A 197 6.40 0.01 16.70
C ASP A 197 6.80 -1.43 17.05
N ASN A 198 5.96 -2.12 17.80
CA ASN A 198 6.16 -3.49 18.26
C ASN A 198 5.04 -4.46 17.85
N LEU A 199 4.20 -4.12 16.88
CA LEU A 199 3.08 -4.97 16.44
C LEU A 199 2.90 -4.89 14.92
N ALA A 200 2.80 -6.05 14.27
CA ALA A 200 2.49 -6.16 12.85
C ALA A 200 1.50 -7.29 12.55
N VAL A 201 0.62 -7.07 11.59
CA VAL A 201 -0.21 -8.11 11.00
C VAL A 201 0.58 -8.82 9.93
N VAL A 202 0.59 -10.15 9.96
CA VAL A 202 1.42 -10.95 9.05
C VAL A 202 0.68 -12.17 8.51
N TYR A 203 1.11 -12.62 7.33
CA TYR A 203 0.72 -13.92 6.79
C TYR A 203 1.96 -14.80 6.67
N SER A 204 2.30 -15.51 7.74
CA SER A 204 3.52 -16.32 7.87
C SER A 204 3.68 -17.43 6.84
N PRO A 205 2.63 -18.10 6.30
CA PRO A 205 2.81 -19.16 5.30
C PRO A 205 3.56 -18.74 4.03
N LEU A 206 3.52 -17.45 3.65
CA LEU A 206 4.22 -16.90 2.49
C LEU A 206 5.41 -16.00 2.86
N MET A 207 5.70 -15.86 4.16
CA MET A 207 6.79 -15.01 4.62
C MET A 207 8.13 -15.75 4.60
N PRO A 208 9.20 -15.17 4.04
CA PRO A 208 10.54 -15.75 4.12
C PRO A 208 10.98 -15.89 5.58
N ILE A 209 11.53 -17.06 5.94
CA ILE A 209 11.96 -17.39 7.31
C ILE A 209 12.91 -16.33 7.88
N ALA A 210 13.87 -15.87 7.08
CA ALA A 210 14.84 -14.86 7.50
C ALA A 210 14.16 -13.54 7.87
N PHE A 211 13.15 -13.13 7.11
CA PHE A 211 12.41 -11.89 7.36
C PHE A 211 11.52 -12.02 8.60
N ARG A 212 10.82 -13.16 8.76
CA ARG A 212 10.03 -13.41 9.96
C ARG A 212 10.88 -13.38 11.24
N ASN A 213 12.06 -14.02 11.21
CA ASN A 213 12.98 -13.99 12.33
C ASN A 213 13.52 -12.59 12.62
N GLU A 214 13.74 -11.78 11.60
CA GLU A 214 14.16 -10.39 11.78
C GLU A 214 13.07 -9.56 12.47
N LEU A 215 11.80 -9.72 12.12
CA LEU A 215 10.68 -9.04 12.80
C LEU A 215 10.64 -9.44 14.30
N LEU A 216 10.78 -10.73 14.59
CA LEU A 216 10.83 -11.23 15.99
C LEU A 216 12.05 -10.70 16.75
N ASN A 217 13.24 -10.67 16.12
CA ASN A 217 14.47 -10.14 16.73
C ASN A 217 14.38 -8.65 17.03
N ARG A 218 13.55 -7.89 16.28
CA ARG A 218 13.20 -6.50 16.55
C ARG A 218 12.19 -6.34 17.69
N GLY A 219 11.70 -7.43 18.27
CA GLY A 219 10.66 -7.42 19.33
C GLY A 219 9.26 -7.12 18.80
N ILE A 220 9.02 -7.32 17.50
CA ILE A 220 7.70 -7.11 16.89
C ILE A 220 6.84 -8.36 17.19
N GLU A 221 5.73 -8.16 17.84
CA GLU A 221 4.66 -9.14 18.02
C GLU A 221 3.92 -9.33 16.70
N LEU A 222 3.62 -10.59 16.33
CA LEU A 222 2.99 -10.91 15.06
C LEU A 222 1.54 -11.35 15.25
N VAL A 223 0.61 -10.59 14.68
CA VAL A 223 -0.80 -10.97 14.57
C VAL A 223 -0.95 -11.78 13.29
N GLU A 224 -1.16 -13.09 13.43
CA GLU A 224 -1.24 -14.03 12.31
C GLU A 224 -2.61 -14.00 11.64
N VAL A 225 -2.64 -13.80 10.33
CA VAL A 225 -3.85 -13.88 9.52
C VAL A 225 -4.14 -15.36 9.19
N PRO A 226 -5.36 -15.86 9.44
CA PRO A 226 -5.71 -17.23 9.06
C PRO A 226 -5.83 -17.37 7.53
N GLY A 227 -5.54 -18.58 7.02
CA GLY A 227 -5.48 -18.83 5.58
C GLY A 227 -6.76 -18.49 4.82
N GLU A 228 -7.92 -18.68 5.44
CA GLU A 228 -9.23 -18.36 4.86
C GLU A 228 -9.49 -16.84 4.72
N GLU A 229 -8.75 -16.00 5.45
CA GLU A 229 -8.89 -14.54 5.39
C GLU A 229 -7.77 -13.85 4.59
N PHE A 230 -6.82 -14.61 4.04
CA PHE A 230 -5.73 -14.03 3.25
C PHE A 230 -6.24 -13.43 1.94
N GLU A 231 -7.03 -14.16 1.18
CA GLU A 231 -7.56 -13.70 -0.11
C GLU A 231 -8.63 -12.59 0.04
N SER A 232 -9.24 -12.44 1.21
CA SER A 232 -10.17 -11.35 1.54
C SER A 232 -9.49 -10.11 2.11
N MET A 233 -8.18 -9.96 1.90
CA MET A 233 -7.36 -8.81 2.32
C MET A 233 -7.14 -8.72 3.84
N GLY A 234 -7.24 -9.81 4.58
CA GLY A 234 -7.03 -9.84 6.03
C GLY A 234 -5.67 -9.31 6.47
N CYS A 235 -4.62 -9.51 5.66
CA CYS A 235 -3.28 -9.00 5.96
C CYS A 235 -3.06 -7.54 5.55
N ASN A 236 -3.96 -6.95 4.75
CA ASN A 236 -3.82 -5.58 4.29
C ASN A 236 -4.53 -4.62 5.26
N VAL A 237 -3.79 -4.16 6.27
CA VAL A 237 -4.31 -3.33 7.37
C VAL A 237 -3.62 -1.97 7.36
N LEU A 238 -4.40 -0.88 7.28
CA LEU A 238 -3.88 0.48 7.36
C LEU A 238 -3.94 0.98 8.81
N ALA A 239 -2.80 1.31 9.39
CA ALA A 239 -2.77 2.05 10.65
C ALA A 239 -2.96 3.55 10.40
N THR A 240 -3.95 4.16 11.05
CA THR A 240 -4.15 5.62 11.09
C THR A 240 -3.46 6.28 12.28
N ALA A 241 -3.11 5.48 13.28
CA ALA A 241 -2.25 5.81 14.42
C ALA A 241 -1.80 4.48 15.04
N PRO A 242 -0.84 4.46 15.98
CA PRO A 242 -0.47 3.24 16.68
C PRO A 242 -1.70 2.53 17.24
N ARG A 243 -1.88 1.26 16.85
CA ARG A 243 -3.01 0.38 17.21
C ARG A 243 -4.41 0.90 16.84
N LYS A 244 -4.50 1.82 15.86
CA LYS A 244 -5.77 2.27 15.26
C LYS A 244 -5.80 1.88 13.80
N CYS A 245 -6.53 0.84 13.49
CA CYS A 245 -6.46 0.11 12.22
C CYS A 245 -7.74 0.28 11.40
N ILE A 246 -7.57 0.30 10.08
CA ILE A 246 -8.66 0.13 9.10
C ILE A 246 -8.45 -1.21 8.40
N LEU A 247 -9.51 -2.00 8.35
CA LEU A 247 -9.55 -3.35 7.77
C LEU A 247 -10.74 -3.47 6.81
N VAL A 248 -10.57 -4.24 5.76
CA VAL A 248 -11.71 -4.64 4.90
C VAL A 248 -12.63 -5.57 5.68
N LYS A 249 -13.93 -5.30 5.66
CA LYS A 249 -14.94 -6.17 6.28
C LYS A 249 -14.94 -7.57 5.64
N GLY A 250 -15.26 -8.58 6.46
CA GLY A 250 -15.21 -9.98 6.03
C GLY A 250 -14.01 -10.75 6.58
N ASN A 251 -13.21 -10.13 7.46
CA ASN A 251 -12.04 -10.71 8.11
C ASN A 251 -12.21 -10.78 9.65
N PRO A 252 -13.23 -11.49 10.18
CA PRO A 252 -13.59 -11.43 11.60
C PRO A 252 -12.51 -11.99 12.54
N LYS A 253 -11.77 -13.02 12.12
CA LYS A 253 -10.72 -13.62 12.96
C LYS A 253 -9.50 -12.71 13.04
N THR A 254 -9.10 -12.09 11.93
CA THR A 254 -8.03 -11.08 11.92
C THR A 254 -8.41 -9.87 12.75
N ARG A 255 -9.67 -9.41 12.66
CA ARG A 255 -10.20 -8.35 13.50
C ARG A 255 -10.11 -8.71 14.99
N GLU A 256 -10.61 -9.87 15.38
CA GLU A 256 -10.57 -10.35 16.77
C GLU A 256 -9.12 -10.43 17.28
N ALA A 257 -8.19 -10.97 16.49
CA ALA A 257 -6.78 -11.06 16.84
C ALA A 257 -6.15 -9.68 17.07
N LEU A 258 -6.46 -8.70 16.21
CA LEU A 258 -6.03 -7.31 16.36
C LEU A 258 -6.62 -6.68 17.64
N GLU A 259 -7.92 -6.87 17.91
CA GLU A 259 -8.59 -6.35 19.11
C GLU A 259 -8.00 -6.97 20.39
N ASN A 260 -7.69 -8.28 20.38
CA ASN A 260 -7.00 -8.97 21.47
C ASN A 260 -5.58 -8.45 21.68
N ALA A 261 -4.89 -8.02 20.62
CA ALA A 261 -3.59 -7.35 20.70
C ALA A 261 -3.70 -5.86 21.10
N GLY A 262 -4.89 -5.38 21.50
CA GLY A 262 -5.12 -4.02 21.99
C GLY A 262 -5.33 -2.98 20.87
N CYS A 263 -5.64 -3.38 19.65
CA CYS A 263 -5.96 -2.47 18.57
C CYS A 263 -7.43 -2.04 18.59
N LYS A 264 -7.69 -0.81 18.15
CA LYS A 264 -9.02 -0.37 17.73
C LYS A 264 -9.16 -0.56 16.23
N VAL A 265 -10.10 -1.41 15.81
CA VAL A 265 -10.30 -1.74 14.39
C VAL A 265 -11.59 -1.08 13.90
N LEU A 266 -11.47 -0.35 12.78
CA LEU A 266 -12.59 0.15 12.00
C LEU A 266 -12.65 -0.64 10.70
N GLU A 267 -13.85 -0.96 10.24
CA GLU A 267 -14.07 -1.72 9.01
C GLU A 267 -14.85 -0.91 7.98
N TYR A 268 -14.59 -1.17 6.72
CA TYR A 268 -15.38 -0.66 5.59
C TYR A 268 -15.77 -1.81 4.67
N GLU A 269 -16.91 -1.68 4.00
CA GLU A 269 -17.27 -2.56 2.90
C GLU A 269 -16.30 -2.32 1.75
N GLY A 270 -15.65 -3.38 1.26
CA GLY A 270 -14.57 -3.24 0.28
C GLY A 270 -14.62 -4.32 -0.80
N ASN A 271 -15.78 -4.89 -1.08
CA ASN A 271 -15.90 -5.92 -2.10
C ASN A 271 -15.55 -5.40 -3.50
N GLU A 272 -16.06 -4.20 -3.83
CA GLU A 272 -15.90 -3.62 -5.17
C GLU A 272 -14.54 -2.93 -5.36
N ILE A 273 -14.05 -2.23 -4.31
CA ILE A 273 -12.83 -1.40 -4.41
C ILE A 273 -11.57 -2.10 -3.91
N SER A 274 -11.72 -3.20 -3.17
CA SER A 274 -10.57 -3.90 -2.57
C SER A 274 -10.49 -5.36 -3.00
N VAL A 275 -11.48 -6.19 -2.64
CA VAL A 275 -11.41 -7.65 -2.85
C VAL A 275 -11.34 -7.99 -4.34
N LYS A 276 -12.19 -7.40 -5.18
CA LYS A 276 -12.22 -7.69 -6.63
C LYS A 276 -10.92 -7.34 -7.35
N GLY A 277 -10.26 -6.26 -6.95
CA GLY A 277 -9.02 -5.80 -7.58
C GLY A 277 -7.73 -6.21 -6.85
N GLY A 278 -7.86 -6.84 -5.67
CA GLY A 278 -6.71 -7.35 -4.90
C GLY A 278 -5.92 -6.29 -4.16
N GLY A 279 -6.54 -5.14 -3.79
CA GLY A 279 -5.86 -4.08 -3.06
C GLY A 279 -6.69 -3.55 -1.88
N GLY A 280 -6.17 -3.68 -0.66
CA GLY A 280 -6.84 -3.24 0.57
C GLY A 280 -6.57 -1.76 0.92
N PRO A 281 -6.84 -1.36 2.16
CA PRO A 281 -6.79 0.05 2.58
C PRO A 281 -5.39 0.68 2.47
N THR A 282 -4.31 -0.11 2.57
CA THR A 282 -2.96 0.40 2.32
C THR A 282 -2.75 0.75 0.85
N CYS A 283 -3.26 -0.09 -0.07
CA CYS A 283 -3.15 0.13 -1.51
C CYS A 283 -3.96 1.35 -1.99
N LEU A 284 -5.14 1.58 -1.38
CA LEU A 284 -6.01 2.73 -1.66
C LEU A 284 -5.43 4.07 -1.17
N THR A 285 -4.28 4.07 -0.50
CA THR A 285 -3.70 5.25 0.13
C THR A 285 -2.21 5.39 -0.15
N ARG A 286 -1.73 6.63 -0.39
CA ARG A 286 -0.32 6.99 -0.31
C ARG A 286 -0.12 7.93 0.90
N PRO A 287 0.21 7.37 2.08
CA PRO A 287 0.61 8.19 3.23
C PRO A 287 1.81 9.07 2.89
N ILE A 288 1.73 10.35 3.26
CA ILE A 288 2.77 11.34 3.00
C ILE A 288 3.42 11.78 4.31
N LEU A 289 2.62 11.97 5.35
CA LEU A 289 3.11 12.50 6.60
C LEU A 289 2.42 11.84 7.79
N ARG A 290 3.23 11.48 8.76
CA ARG A 290 2.79 10.93 10.04
C ARG A 290 3.41 11.69 11.21
N TYR A 291 2.72 11.76 12.32
CA TYR A 291 3.30 12.14 13.61
C TYR A 291 3.91 10.89 14.26
N ARG A 292 5.08 11.09 14.81
CA ARG A 292 5.73 10.11 15.69
C ARG A 292 5.31 10.30 17.14
#